data_fc9942a75a5d0b74382b55e4828c15f8
#
_entry.id   fc9942a75a5d0b74382b55e4828c15f8
#
_cell.length_a   1.000
_cell.length_b   1.000
_cell.length_c   1.000
_cell.angle_alpha   90.00
_cell.angle_beta   90.00
_cell.angle_gamma   90.00
#
_symmetry.space_group_name_H-M   'P 1'
#
loop_
_entity.id
_entity.type
_entity.pdbx_description
1 polymer ?
#
loop_
_entity_poly.entity_id
_entity_poly.type
_entity_poly.pdbx_seq_one_letter_code
_entity_poly.pdbx_strand_id
1 'polypeptide(L)'
;MNEGIHTRVAPTAPFRDPALDPRQSWFNLGAIIIATVLATSVAGLLMIALNYAAHGSKRLSWGLRIAALALVAPFVVAFSHVLLVLSYNHDSSFTWIDLTISMLIQAMIVGALAYWLQGEELSARYRARLPMRSWLASAGLIAGVWATLMLWFLLLALGLRAIAGG
;
A
#
# COMPACT_ATOMS: atom_id res chain seq x y z
N MET A 1 40.48 -53.76 6.92
CA MET A 1 40.46 -52.36 7.35
C MET A 1 39.59 -51.59 6.38
N ASN A 2 38.33 -51.36 6.74
CA ASN A 2 37.37 -50.61 5.91
C ASN A 2 36.99 -49.38 6.70
N GLU A 3 37.65 -48.25 6.44
CA GLU A 3 37.28 -46.96 6.98
C GLU A 3 36.03 -46.46 6.27
N GLY A 4 34.91 -46.59 6.92
CA GLY A 4 33.64 -46.01 6.46
C GLY A 4 33.72 -44.49 6.47
N ILE A 5 33.77 -43.88 5.29
CA ILE A 5 33.63 -42.45 5.10
C ILE A 5 32.19 -42.07 5.50
N HIS A 6 32.00 -41.69 6.77
CA HIS A 6 30.80 -41.02 7.20
C HIS A 6 30.79 -39.60 6.59
N THR A 7 30.27 -39.47 5.38
CA THR A 7 29.85 -38.16 4.84
C THR A 7 28.79 -37.57 5.79
N ARG A 8 29.23 -36.71 6.68
CA ARG A 8 28.29 -35.82 7.43
C ARG A 8 27.56 -35.00 6.37
N VAL A 9 26.35 -35.45 6.02
CA VAL A 9 25.40 -34.58 5.33
C VAL A 9 25.13 -33.42 6.29
N ALA A 10 25.67 -32.25 5.95
CA ALA A 10 25.35 -31.04 6.69
C ALA A 10 23.81 -30.90 6.76
N PRO A 11 23.23 -30.65 7.95
CA PRO A 11 21.80 -30.48 8.06
C PRO A 11 21.43 -29.34 7.12
N THR A 12 20.66 -29.64 6.06
CA THR A 12 20.05 -28.65 5.19
C THR A 12 19.32 -27.69 6.10
N ALA A 13 19.77 -26.42 6.12
CA ALA A 13 19.12 -25.39 6.91
C ALA A 13 17.62 -25.46 6.62
N PRO A 14 16.75 -25.52 7.64
CA PRO A 14 15.31 -25.64 7.43
C PRO A 14 14.89 -24.51 6.51
N PHE A 15 14.16 -24.84 5.43
CA PHE A 15 13.62 -23.89 4.47
C PHE A 15 12.79 -22.87 5.27
N ARG A 16 13.39 -21.73 5.55
CA ARG A 16 12.74 -20.68 6.35
C ARG A 16 11.79 -19.96 5.43
N ASP A 17 10.50 -20.14 5.64
CA ASP A 17 9.49 -19.36 4.96
C ASP A 17 9.77 -17.87 5.18
N PRO A 18 10.05 -17.09 4.10
CA PRO A 18 10.35 -15.66 4.23
C PRO A 18 9.23 -14.90 4.95
N ALA A 19 7.98 -15.35 4.83
CA ALA A 19 6.84 -14.76 5.53
C ALA A 19 6.97 -14.87 7.07
N LEU A 20 7.72 -15.85 7.58
CA LEU A 20 7.91 -16.10 9.01
C LEU A 20 9.27 -15.60 9.54
N ASP A 21 10.00 -14.78 8.77
CA ASP A 21 11.26 -14.20 9.26
C ASP A 21 10.98 -13.11 10.32
N PRO A 22 11.45 -13.28 11.57
CA PRO A 22 11.23 -12.31 12.64
C PRO A 22 12.00 -11.01 12.45
N ARG A 23 13.00 -10.97 11.56
CA ARG A 23 13.77 -9.76 11.26
C ARG A 23 13.02 -8.80 10.36
N GLN A 24 11.97 -9.27 9.72
CA GLN A 24 11.16 -8.49 8.80
C GLN A 24 9.89 -8.05 9.51
N SER A 25 9.57 -6.77 9.42
CA SER A 25 8.32 -6.22 9.95
C SER A 25 7.37 -5.87 8.80
N TRP A 26 6.11 -6.25 8.94
CA TRP A 26 5.06 -6.08 7.93
C TRP A 26 3.97 -5.14 8.44
N PHE A 27 3.31 -4.43 7.53
CA PHE A 27 2.08 -3.73 7.85
C PHE A 27 0.95 -4.75 8.01
N ASN A 28 0.18 -4.63 9.10
CA ASN A 28 -1.00 -5.46 9.30
C ASN A 28 -2.18 -4.96 8.46
N LEU A 29 -3.20 -5.80 8.31
CA LEU A 29 -4.38 -5.50 7.50
C LEU A 29 -5.11 -4.23 7.99
N GLY A 30 -5.23 -4.04 9.30
CA GLY A 30 -5.85 -2.85 9.88
C GLY A 30 -5.08 -1.57 9.52
N ALA A 31 -3.74 -1.60 9.56
CA ALA A 31 -2.91 -0.46 9.14
C ALA A 31 -3.11 -0.12 7.65
N ILE A 32 -3.21 -1.14 6.79
CA ILE A 32 -3.47 -0.95 5.35
C ILE A 32 -4.83 -0.30 5.12
N ILE A 33 -5.88 -0.79 5.80
CA ILE A 33 -7.24 -0.22 5.69
C ILE A 33 -7.27 1.22 6.20
N ILE A 34 -6.73 1.48 7.39
CA ILE A 34 -6.69 2.83 7.99
C ILE A 34 -5.90 3.79 7.10
N ALA A 35 -4.75 3.38 6.58
CA ALA A 35 -3.97 4.21 5.67
C ALA A 35 -4.72 4.51 4.37
N THR A 36 -5.51 3.55 3.87
CA THR A 36 -6.36 3.78 2.69
C THR A 36 -7.45 4.80 2.97
N VAL A 37 -8.08 4.74 4.12
CA VAL A 37 -9.09 5.74 4.54
C VAL A 37 -8.47 7.12 4.70
N LEU A 38 -7.30 7.22 5.35
CA LEU A 38 -6.66 8.49 5.67
C LEU A 38 -5.89 9.14 4.51
N ALA A 39 -5.37 8.33 3.58
CA ALA A 39 -4.49 8.83 2.51
C ALA A 39 -4.74 8.13 1.17
N THR A 40 -5.94 7.63 0.93
CA THR A 40 -6.41 7.00 -0.31
C THR A 40 -5.82 5.62 -0.60
N SER A 41 -6.33 4.98 -1.65
CA SER A 41 -5.86 3.68 -2.15
C SER A 41 -4.35 3.62 -2.45
N VAL A 42 -3.73 4.77 -2.72
CA VAL A 42 -2.27 4.88 -2.94
C VAL A 42 -1.49 4.40 -1.72
N ALA A 43 -1.88 4.85 -0.51
CA ALA A 43 -1.19 4.46 0.73
C ALA A 43 -1.33 2.97 1.02
N GLY A 44 -2.53 2.41 0.86
CA GLY A 44 -2.77 0.98 1.05
C GLY A 44 -1.97 0.12 0.08
N LEU A 45 -1.95 0.47 -1.21
CA LEU A 45 -1.16 -0.23 -2.23
C LEU A 45 0.34 -0.16 -1.95
N LEU A 46 0.85 0.99 -1.48
CA LEU A 46 2.25 1.11 -1.09
C LEU A 46 2.60 0.24 0.13
N MET A 47 1.69 0.11 1.11
CA MET A 47 1.89 -0.80 2.25
C MET A 47 1.93 -2.26 1.79
N ILE A 48 1.03 -2.69 0.90
CA ILE A 48 1.04 -4.02 0.28
C ILE A 48 2.37 -4.23 -0.45
N ALA A 49 2.82 -3.26 -1.25
CA ALA A 49 4.09 -3.33 -1.96
C ALA A 49 5.30 -3.47 -1.02
N LEU A 50 5.29 -2.78 0.12
CA LEU A 50 6.34 -2.86 1.13
C LEU A 50 6.35 -4.21 1.86
N ASN A 51 5.18 -4.82 2.07
CA ASN A 51 5.10 -6.19 2.58
C ASN A 51 5.71 -7.18 1.58
N TYR A 52 5.43 -7.04 0.27
CA TYR A 52 6.08 -7.86 -0.75
C TYR A 52 7.59 -7.64 -0.84
N ALA A 53 8.07 -6.41 -0.62
CA ALA A 53 9.50 -6.14 -0.51
C ALA A 53 10.14 -6.89 0.66
N ALA A 54 9.46 -6.90 1.81
CA ALA A 54 9.87 -7.65 2.99
C ALA A 54 9.85 -9.17 2.75
N HIS A 55 8.85 -9.67 2.00
CA HIS A 55 8.79 -11.08 1.59
C HIS A 55 9.90 -11.48 0.59
N GLY A 56 10.64 -10.51 0.03
CA GLY A 56 11.67 -10.77 -0.98
C GLY A 56 11.18 -10.70 -2.43
N SER A 57 9.89 -10.51 -2.67
CA SER A 57 9.27 -10.40 -4.00
C SER A 57 9.48 -9.01 -4.61
N LYS A 58 10.74 -8.68 -4.94
CA LYS A 58 11.15 -7.35 -5.43
C LYS A 58 10.37 -6.90 -6.67
N ARG A 59 10.16 -7.80 -7.65
CA ARG A 59 9.45 -7.47 -8.90
C ARG A 59 8.02 -7.00 -8.64
N LEU A 60 7.28 -7.76 -7.82
CA LEU A 60 5.89 -7.46 -7.49
C LEU A 60 5.80 -6.17 -6.64
N SER A 61 6.72 -6.00 -5.68
CA SER A 61 6.84 -4.77 -4.90
C SER A 61 7.06 -3.54 -5.78
N TRP A 62 7.98 -3.59 -6.73
CA TRP A 62 8.22 -2.48 -7.65
C TRP A 62 7.04 -2.22 -8.58
N GLY A 63 6.43 -3.27 -9.14
CA GLY A 63 5.24 -3.15 -9.96
C GLY A 63 4.09 -2.45 -9.23
N LEU A 64 3.80 -2.84 -7.98
CA LEU A 64 2.78 -2.21 -7.16
C LEU A 64 3.10 -0.75 -6.81
N ARG A 65 4.37 -0.40 -6.53
CA ARG A 65 4.79 0.98 -6.28
C ARG A 65 4.58 1.86 -7.51
N ILE A 66 5.02 1.39 -8.68
CA ILE A 66 4.83 2.10 -9.94
C ILE A 66 3.33 2.27 -10.22
N ALA A 67 2.54 1.21 -10.09
CA ALA A 67 1.10 1.28 -10.27
C ALA A 67 0.45 2.29 -9.31
N ALA A 68 0.81 2.27 -8.02
CA ALA A 68 0.28 3.19 -7.03
C ALA A 68 0.62 4.65 -7.35
N LEU A 69 1.87 4.94 -7.71
CA LEU A 69 2.34 6.32 -7.87
C LEU A 69 2.10 6.88 -9.28
N ALA A 70 2.20 6.06 -10.32
CA ALA A 70 2.09 6.52 -11.71
C ALA A 70 0.69 6.38 -12.30
N LEU A 71 -0.13 5.44 -11.80
CA LEU A 71 -1.49 5.22 -12.30
C LEU A 71 -2.55 5.65 -11.30
N VAL A 72 -2.47 5.14 -10.06
CA VAL A 72 -3.53 5.38 -9.06
C VAL A 72 -3.47 6.81 -8.51
N ALA A 73 -2.28 7.35 -8.21
CA ALA A 73 -2.16 8.70 -7.66
C ALA A 73 -2.72 9.79 -8.60
N PRO A 74 -2.33 9.88 -9.89
CA PRO A 74 -2.93 10.85 -10.80
C PRO A 74 -4.42 10.62 -11.03
N PHE A 75 -4.88 9.35 -11.07
CA PHE A 75 -6.31 9.05 -11.17
C PHE A 75 -7.09 9.57 -9.95
N VAL A 76 -6.61 9.34 -8.74
CA VAL A 76 -7.22 9.84 -7.50
C VAL A 76 -7.28 11.35 -7.50
N VAL A 77 -6.21 12.03 -7.91
CA VAL A 77 -6.16 13.50 -8.00
C VAL A 77 -7.14 14.03 -9.05
N ALA A 78 -7.14 13.45 -10.24
CA ALA A 78 -8.06 13.85 -11.31
C ALA A 78 -9.53 13.63 -10.91
N PHE A 79 -9.84 12.48 -10.33
CA PHE A 79 -11.18 12.15 -9.84
C PHE A 79 -11.64 13.10 -8.72
N SER A 80 -10.75 13.40 -7.75
CA SER A 80 -11.04 14.37 -6.69
C SER A 80 -11.27 15.78 -7.25
N HIS A 81 -10.53 16.17 -8.29
CA HIS A 81 -10.73 17.45 -8.97
C HIS A 81 -12.09 17.52 -9.68
N VAL A 82 -12.48 16.47 -10.39
CA VAL A 82 -13.80 16.38 -11.03
C VAL A 82 -14.91 16.47 -9.98
N LEU A 83 -14.81 15.75 -8.87
CA LEU A 83 -15.78 15.85 -7.78
C LEU A 83 -15.87 17.26 -7.20
N LEU A 84 -14.73 17.92 -7.02
CA LEU A 84 -14.69 19.30 -6.51
C LEU A 84 -15.39 20.28 -7.46
N VAL A 85 -15.15 20.16 -8.76
CA VAL A 85 -15.80 21.01 -9.79
C VAL A 85 -17.30 20.75 -9.84
N LEU A 86 -17.73 19.51 -9.79
CA LEU A 86 -19.15 19.14 -9.78
C LEU A 86 -19.86 19.66 -8.53
N SER A 87 -19.20 19.60 -7.38
CA SER A 87 -19.76 20.06 -6.11
C SER A 87 -19.79 21.58 -5.96
N TYR A 88 -18.93 22.30 -6.65
CA TYR A 88 -19.00 23.77 -6.71
C TYR A 88 -20.29 24.27 -7.37
N ASN A 89 -20.87 23.45 -8.23
CA ASN A 89 -22.13 23.76 -8.93
C ASN A 89 -23.39 23.21 -8.21
N HIS A 90 -23.22 22.46 -7.10
CA HIS A 90 -24.28 21.84 -6.31
C HIS A 90 -24.10 22.12 -4.82
N ASP A 91 -25.18 21.97 -4.03
CA ASP A 91 -25.19 22.25 -2.59
C ASP A 91 -24.07 21.53 -1.85
N SER A 92 -23.36 22.25 -0.95
CA SER A 92 -22.11 21.81 -0.28
C SER A 92 -22.24 20.52 0.56
N SER A 93 -23.46 20.11 0.94
CA SER A 93 -23.72 18.88 1.70
C SER A 93 -23.42 17.60 0.91
N PHE A 94 -23.59 17.64 -0.40
CA PHE A 94 -23.35 16.49 -1.30
C PHE A 94 -21.87 16.08 -1.31
N THR A 95 -20.96 17.02 -1.29
CA THR A 95 -19.51 16.78 -1.42
C THR A 95 -18.91 15.92 -0.31
N TRP A 96 -19.31 16.16 0.95
CA TRP A 96 -18.75 15.42 2.09
C TRP A 96 -19.22 13.96 2.12
N ILE A 97 -20.46 13.72 1.71
CA ILE A 97 -21.01 12.36 1.62
C ILE A 97 -20.29 11.58 0.53
N ASP A 98 -20.09 12.18 -0.65
CA ASP A 98 -19.43 11.53 -1.77
C ASP A 98 -17.97 11.22 -1.50
N LEU A 99 -17.25 12.15 -0.86
CA LEU A 99 -15.88 11.91 -0.42
C LEU A 99 -15.80 10.76 0.58
N THR A 100 -16.69 10.72 1.56
CA THR A 100 -16.72 9.66 2.56
C THR A 100 -17.03 8.30 1.93
N ILE A 101 -18.03 8.24 1.05
CA ILE A 101 -18.38 7.01 0.32
C ILE A 101 -17.19 6.54 -0.54
N SER A 102 -16.55 7.46 -1.27
CA SER A 102 -15.37 7.15 -2.09
C SER A 102 -14.22 6.58 -1.25
N MET A 103 -13.93 7.17 -0.08
CA MET A 103 -12.91 6.67 0.84
C MET A 103 -13.24 5.26 1.36
N LEU A 104 -14.50 5.01 1.72
CA LEU A 104 -14.94 3.70 2.19
C LEU A 104 -14.85 2.64 1.06
N ILE A 105 -15.27 2.97 -0.15
CA ILE A 105 -15.15 2.07 -1.30
C ILE A 105 -13.68 1.74 -1.57
N GLN A 106 -12.80 2.73 -1.58
CA GLN A 106 -11.37 2.51 -1.75
C GLN A 106 -10.80 1.59 -0.65
N ALA A 107 -11.18 1.83 0.61
CA ALA A 107 -10.74 1.02 1.74
C ALA A 107 -11.24 -0.43 1.64
N MET A 108 -12.47 -0.64 1.19
CA MET A 108 -13.02 -1.98 0.95
C MET A 108 -12.26 -2.70 -0.16
N ILE A 109 -12.02 -2.05 -1.29
CA ILE A 109 -11.31 -2.64 -2.43
C ILE A 109 -9.87 -2.99 -2.04
N VAL A 110 -9.13 -2.05 -1.46
CA VAL A 110 -7.73 -2.27 -1.08
C VAL A 110 -7.62 -3.26 0.08
N GLY A 111 -8.55 -3.21 1.04
CA GLY A 111 -8.62 -4.17 2.15
C GLY A 111 -8.89 -5.60 1.65
N ALA A 112 -9.85 -5.77 0.73
CA ALA A 112 -10.13 -7.05 0.09
C ALA A 112 -8.92 -7.55 -0.72
N LEU A 113 -8.27 -6.66 -1.48
CA LEU A 113 -7.06 -6.98 -2.24
C LEU A 113 -5.92 -7.42 -1.31
N ALA A 114 -5.68 -6.69 -0.22
CA ALA A 114 -4.66 -7.03 0.78
C ALA A 114 -4.95 -8.38 1.44
N TYR A 115 -6.21 -8.63 1.80
CA TYR A 115 -6.64 -9.90 2.36
C TYR A 115 -6.46 -11.06 1.36
N TRP A 116 -6.85 -10.87 0.11
CA TRP A 116 -6.71 -11.88 -0.93
C TRP A 116 -5.25 -12.19 -1.27
N LEU A 117 -4.41 -11.18 -1.34
CA LEU A 117 -2.99 -11.32 -1.72
C LEU A 117 -2.09 -11.75 -0.57
N GLN A 118 -2.38 -11.36 0.67
CA GLN A 118 -1.46 -11.48 1.82
C GLN A 118 -2.15 -12.00 3.08
N GLY A 119 -3.44 -12.31 3.05
CA GLY A 119 -4.22 -12.66 4.25
C GLY A 119 -3.73 -13.89 4.97
N GLU A 120 -3.31 -14.91 4.24
CA GLU A 120 -2.77 -16.15 4.81
C GLU A 120 -1.44 -15.88 5.52
N GLU A 121 -0.52 -15.18 4.86
CA GLU A 121 0.80 -14.82 5.39
C GLU A 121 0.67 -13.88 6.61
N LEU A 122 -0.19 -12.87 6.53
CA LEU A 122 -0.48 -11.96 7.64
C LEU A 122 -1.07 -12.71 8.84
N SER A 123 -1.99 -13.65 8.59
CA SER A 123 -2.59 -14.49 9.62
C SER A 123 -1.56 -15.41 10.28
N ALA A 124 -0.65 -16.00 9.49
CA ALA A 124 0.43 -16.83 9.99
C ALA A 124 1.39 -16.01 10.86
N ARG A 125 1.78 -14.80 10.45
CA ARG A 125 2.61 -13.90 11.24
C ARG A 125 1.94 -13.49 12.55
N TYR A 126 0.64 -13.18 12.50
CA TYR A 126 -0.12 -12.83 13.70
C TYR A 126 -0.17 -13.97 14.70
N ARG A 127 -0.46 -15.21 14.24
CA ARG A 127 -0.44 -16.42 15.08
C ARG A 127 0.93 -16.70 15.68
N ALA A 128 1.99 -16.45 14.90
CA ALA A 128 3.38 -16.61 15.35
C ALA A 128 3.89 -15.44 16.23
N ARG A 129 3.06 -14.45 16.52
CA ARG A 129 3.39 -13.24 17.29
C ARG A 129 4.63 -12.51 16.77
N LEU A 130 4.81 -12.52 15.44
CA LEU A 130 5.94 -11.86 14.81
C LEU A 130 5.76 -10.33 14.78
N PRO A 131 6.87 -9.55 14.75
CA PRO A 131 6.80 -8.10 14.79
C PRO A 131 6.06 -7.54 13.57
N MET A 132 5.09 -6.65 13.84
CA MET A 132 4.45 -5.81 12.86
C MET A 132 5.08 -4.43 12.86
N ARG A 133 4.98 -3.70 11.75
CA ARG A 133 5.48 -2.34 11.65
C ARG A 133 4.78 -1.41 12.65
N SER A 134 5.56 -0.49 13.20
CA SER A 134 5.04 0.49 14.13
C SER A 134 4.03 1.43 13.46
N TRP A 135 3.13 2.01 14.26
CA TRP A 135 2.20 3.04 13.80
C TRP A 135 2.92 4.28 13.23
N LEU A 136 4.13 4.60 13.74
CA LEU A 136 4.96 5.70 13.23
C LEU A 136 5.38 5.46 11.77
N ALA A 137 5.70 4.22 11.40
CA ALA A 137 6.01 3.87 10.02
C ALA A 137 4.78 4.06 9.11
N SER A 138 3.60 3.71 9.60
CA SER A 138 2.32 3.95 8.90
C SER A 138 2.04 5.44 8.74
N ALA A 139 2.21 6.23 9.80
CA ALA A 139 2.02 7.68 9.78
C ALA A 139 3.00 8.38 8.82
N GLY A 140 4.28 7.97 8.82
CA GLY A 140 5.28 8.49 7.90
C GLY A 140 4.94 8.18 6.44
N LEU A 141 4.44 6.97 6.15
CA LEU A 141 3.99 6.63 4.81
C LEU A 141 2.75 7.43 4.39
N ILE A 142 1.77 7.60 5.28
CA ILE A 142 0.59 8.43 5.04
C ILE A 142 1.00 9.86 4.69
N ALA A 143 1.89 10.47 5.49
CA ALA A 143 2.40 11.81 5.23
C ALA A 143 3.14 11.91 3.88
N GLY A 144 3.96 10.92 3.53
CA GLY A 144 4.63 10.83 2.23
C GLY A 144 3.65 10.72 1.06
N VAL A 145 2.58 9.96 1.21
CA VAL A 145 1.52 9.87 0.20
C VAL A 145 0.81 11.20 0.03
N TRP A 146 0.45 11.89 1.12
CA TRP A 146 -0.15 13.23 1.05
C TRP A 146 0.75 14.22 0.30
N ALA A 147 2.06 14.23 0.60
CA ALA A 147 3.02 15.07 -0.13
C ALA A 147 3.05 14.75 -1.63
N THR A 148 2.98 13.47 -1.99
CA THR A 148 2.94 13.01 -3.39
C THR A 148 1.65 13.44 -4.09
N LEU A 149 0.50 13.31 -3.42
CA LEU A 149 -0.80 13.73 -3.97
C LEU A 149 -0.85 15.26 -4.15
N MET A 150 -0.29 16.03 -3.21
CA MET A 150 -0.18 17.48 -3.35
C MET A 150 0.70 17.88 -4.54
N LEU A 151 1.80 17.17 -4.75
CA LEU A 151 2.65 17.38 -5.94
C LEU A 151 1.87 17.10 -7.24
N TRP A 152 1.14 15.98 -7.31
CA TRP A 152 0.30 15.65 -8.47
C TRP A 152 -0.79 16.69 -8.70
N PHE A 153 -1.43 17.17 -7.63
CA PHE A 153 -2.44 18.24 -7.73
C PHE A 153 -1.84 19.54 -8.28
N LEU A 154 -0.65 19.92 -7.79
CA LEU A 154 0.07 21.10 -8.29
C LEU A 154 0.42 20.95 -9.78
N LEU A 155 0.94 19.80 -10.19
CA LEU A 155 1.28 19.52 -11.58
C LEU A 155 0.04 19.57 -12.49
N LEU A 156 -1.08 19.01 -12.04
CA LEU A 156 -2.35 19.09 -12.77
C LEU A 156 -2.84 20.53 -12.91
N ALA A 157 -2.82 21.30 -11.83
CA ALA A 157 -3.24 22.70 -11.84
C ALA A 157 -2.38 23.57 -12.78
N LEU A 158 -1.06 23.38 -12.75
CA LEU A 158 -0.15 24.06 -13.67
C LEU A 158 -0.37 23.65 -15.13
N GLY A 159 -0.58 22.36 -15.39
CA GLY A 159 -0.89 21.86 -16.73
C GLY A 159 -2.19 22.44 -17.29
N LEU A 160 -3.27 22.44 -16.49
CA LEU A 160 -4.54 23.03 -16.89
C LEU A 160 -4.43 24.53 -17.16
N ARG A 161 -3.67 25.25 -16.33
CA ARG A 161 -3.43 26.69 -16.52
C ARG A 161 -2.66 26.98 -17.80
N ALA A 162 -1.66 26.18 -18.13
CA ALA A 162 -0.89 26.31 -19.35
C ALA A 162 -1.74 26.10 -20.62
N ILE A 163 -2.70 25.16 -20.55
CA ILE A 163 -3.63 24.91 -21.68
C ILE A 163 -4.69 26.02 -21.80
N ALA A 164 -5.17 26.57 -20.69
CA ALA A 164 -6.23 27.59 -20.69
C ALA A 164 -5.69 29.01 -20.97
N GLY A 165 -4.39 29.24 -20.80
CA GLY A 165 -3.74 30.56 -20.99
C GLY A 165 -3.00 30.70 -22.31
N GLY A 166 -2.96 29.66 -23.16
CA GLY A 166 -2.48 29.72 -24.56
C GLY A 166 -3.64 29.83 -25.54
#